data_0f42c273a067fd955e2bafaffac8f244
#
_entry.id   0f42c273a067fd955e2bafaffac8f244
#
_cell.length_a   1.000
_cell.length_b   1.000
_cell.length_c   1.000
_cell.angle_alpha   90.00
_cell.angle_beta   90.00
_cell.angle_gamma   90.00
#
_symmetry.space_group_name_H-M   'P 1'
#
loop_
_entity.id
_entity.type
_entity.pdbx_description
1 polymer ?
#
loop_
_entity_poly.entity_id
_entity_poly.type
_entity_poly.pdbx_seq_one_letter_code
_entity_poly.pdbx_strand_id
1 'polypeptide(L)'
;MTVTDERFHKMQPLPGNVNHLAARELPPGPRWPSLLQSIALVRFRHQFVPAMHKRYGDVFTVRVMPKGSALVLFTRPEHAKEIFAGDPEVFHAGKGNAILGPIMGEHSLLLQDSSEHKRARKLLMPAFNGAALRGYQSVVGRLAAEEVDRWTPGVPFRSLDRMNALTLEVILRVVFGVTDEGRLARLRPLVNRTVDVSPAVLLGWGYPFLQRFGPWKATVDNQRRLDEVMYAEIAERRAAPDLAERTDVLSRLLRVEGDDGLSDAELRDQLVTLLLAGHETTATALAWSLHELGRHPDLRARARAAAASGDDDFLEAVLKESMRLHPVIPMVVRHLMKPVTIGGVDLPAGANIGPSILISHARADSHRDPRAFRPERFLDGEVATNTWIPFGGGVRRCIGAGFSLMEGVAVLREVLQRYDVTLPAGVTDYPRVRNITSVPRHGARIVVV
;
A
#
# COMPACT_ATOMS: atom_id res chain seq x y z
N MET A 1 13.12 -7.50 32.25
CA MET A 1 13.61 -7.11 30.90
C MET A 1 12.55 -7.53 29.94
N THR A 2 11.81 -6.61 29.39
CA THR A 2 10.69 -6.88 28.50
C THR A 2 11.22 -7.16 27.09
N VAL A 3 10.64 -8.13 26.39
CA VAL A 3 10.93 -8.56 24.99
C VAL A 3 11.08 -7.37 24.01
N THR A 4 10.53 -6.20 24.36
CA THR A 4 10.61 -4.95 23.61
C THR A 4 11.97 -4.27 23.60
N ASP A 5 12.80 -4.43 24.63
CA ASP A 5 14.09 -3.71 24.72
C ASP A 5 15.18 -4.33 23.84
N GLU A 6 15.16 -5.65 23.65
CA GLU A 6 16.13 -6.34 22.78
C GLU A 6 15.88 -6.09 21.28
N ARG A 7 14.65 -5.83 20.85
CA ARG A 7 14.31 -5.61 19.44
C ARG A 7 14.82 -4.29 18.91
N PHE A 8 14.69 -3.20 19.70
CA PHE A 8 15.19 -1.90 19.27
C PHE A 8 16.73 -1.82 19.25
N HIS A 9 17.41 -2.65 20.03
CA HIS A 9 18.88 -2.74 20.01
C HIS A 9 19.41 -3.66 18.89
N LYS A 10 18.61 -4.62 18.40
CA LYS A 10 19.01 -5.57 17.32
C LYS A 10 18.55 -5.15 15.93
N MET A 11 17.81 -4.05 15.78
CA MET A 11 17.57 -3.50 14.47
C MET A 11 18.91 -3.11 13.86
N GLN A 12 19.41 -4.03 13.03
CA GLN A 12 20.59 -3.78 12.22
C GLN A 12 20.37 -2.47 11.48
N PRO A 13 21.37 -1.61 11.41
CA PRO A 13 21.33 -0.48 10.50
C PRO A 13 20.90 -1.03 9.14
N LEU A 14 20.01 -0.29 8.44
CA LEU A 14 19.58 -0.61 7.07
C LEU A 14 20.75 -1.28 6.38
N PRO A 15 20.62 -2.54 5.91
CA PRO A 15 21.76 -3.35 5.51
C PRO A 15 22.69 -2.49 4.68
N GLY A 16 23.91 -2.30 5.18
CA GLY A 16 24.91 -1.41 4.63
C GLY A 16 25.49 -1.89 3.30
N ASN A 17 24.73 -2.63 2.52
CA ASN A 17 24.97 -2.86 1.10
C ASN A 17 24.69 -1.57 0.35
N VAL A 18 25.46 -0.59 0.70
CA VAL A 18 25.66 0.59 -0.13
C VAL A 18 26.40 0.08 -1.34
N ASN A 19 25.67 -0.17 -2.40
CA ASN A 19 26.25 -0.55 -3.66
C ASN A 19 27.09 0.63 -4.18
N HIS A 20 28.39 0.55 -3.95
CA HIS A 20 29.40 1.34 -4.64
C HIS A 20 29.51 0.89 -6.12
N LEU A 21 28.38 0.50 -6.73
CA LEU A 21 28.35 0.14 -8.15
C LEU A 21 28.79 1.36 -8.93
N ALA A 22 29.84 1.16 -9.71
CA ALA A 22 30.38 2.22 -10.56
C ALA A 22 29.28 2.78 -11.46
N ALA A 23 29.26 4.08 -11.68
CA ALA A 23 28.24 4.73 -12.51
C ALA A 23 28.23 4.20 -13.97
N ARG A 24 29.26 3.47 -14.37
CA ARG A 24 29.40 2.85 -15.70
C ARG A 24 28.71 1.47 -15.81
N GLU A 25 28.31 0.87 -14.70
CA GLU A 25 27.70 -0.46 -14.65
C GLU A 25 26.17 -0.41 -14.61
N LEU A 26 25.59 0.78 -14.57
CA LEU A 26 24.15 0.97 -14.46
C LEU A 26 23.60 1.86 -15.59
N PRO A 27 22.33 1.71 -15.97
CA PRO A 27 21.66 2.58 -16.92
C PRO A 27 21.82 4.07 -16.60
N PRO A 28 21.72 4.96 -17.62
CA PRO A 28 21.92 6.39 -17.45
C PRO A 28 20.94 6.99 -16.43
N GLY A 29 21.34 8.09 -15.82
CA GLY A 29 20.51 8.81 -14.84
C GLY A 29 21.09 10.17 -14.49
N PRO A 30 20.40 10.96 -13.65
CA PRO A 30 20.87 12.28 -13.25
C PRO A 30 22.20 12.18 -12.49
N ARG A 31 23.11 13.12 -12.77
CA ARG A 31 24.42 13.23 -12.11
C ARG A 31 24.41 14.13 -10.88
N TRP A 32 23.21 14.53 -10.42
CA TRP A 32 23.05 15.33 -9.21
C TRP A 32 23.50 14.56 -7.97
N PRO A 33 23.86 15.25 -6.88
CA PRO A 33 24.10 14.60 -5.59
C PRO A 33 22.90 13.72 -5.17
N SER A 34 23.17 12.57 -4.59
CA SER A 34 22.14 11.61 -4.16
C SER A 34 21.11 12.20 -3.19
N LEU A 35 21.52 13.16 -2.36
CA LEU A 35 20.61 13.90 -1.48
C LEU A 35 19.54 14.67 -2.27
N LEU A 36 19.93 15.38 -3.33
CA LEU A 36 18.99 16.12 -4.17
C LEU A 36 18.04 15.18 -4.93
N GLN A 37 18.55 14.05 -5.41
CA GLN A 37 17.72 13.02 -6.05
C GLN A 37 16.76 12.40 -5.06
N SER A 38 17.17 12.17 -3.82
CA SER A 38 16.30 11.67 -2.74
C SER A 38 15.18 12.66 -2.42
N ILE A 39 15.50 13.94 -2.29
CA ILE A 39 14.50 15.01 -2.08
C ILE A 39 13.54 15.06 -3.27
N ALA A 40 14.04 15.00 -4.50
CA ALA A 40 13.22 15.01 -5.70
C ALA A 40 12.28 13.79 -5.75
N LEU A 41 12.79 12.58 -5.44
CA LEU A 41 12.00 11.35 -5.41
C LEU A 41 10.96 11.34 -4.27
N VAL A 42 11.33 11.83 -3.09
CA VAL A 42 10.45 11.81 -1.92
C VAL A 42 9.43 12.94 -1.94
N ARG A 43 9.79 14.15 -2.45
CA ARG A 43 8.93 15.33 -2.37
C ARG A 43 8.23 15.69 -3.67
N PHE A 44 8.87 15.39 -4.81
CA PHE A 44 8.43 15.80 -6.16
C PHE A 44 8.33 14.63 -7.13
N ARG A 45 8.04 13.44 -6.65
CA ARG A 45 8.03 12.18 -7.43
C ARG A 45 7.22 12.27 -8.71
N HIS A 46 6.03 12.88 -8.64
CA HIS A 46 5.11 13.00 -9.76
C HIS A 46 5.59 13.92 -10.90
N GLN A 47 6.56 14.79 -10.62
CA GLN A 47 7.22 15.62 -11.61
C GLN A 47 8.58 15.03 -12.01
N PHE A 48 9.35 14.55 -11.02
CA PHE A 48 10.71 14.07 -11.18
C PHE A 48 10.77 12.79 -12.01
N VAL A 49 10.00 11.75 -11.67
CA VAL A 49 10.06 10.46 -12.37
C VAL A 49 9.65 10.58 -13.84
N PRO A 50 8.56 11.28 -14.22
CA PRO A 50 8.25 11.53 -15.63
C PRO A 50 9.31 12.36 -16.37
N ALA A 51 9.93 13.34 -15.71
CA ALA A 51 11.01 14.12 -16.31
C ALA A 51 12.25 13.26 -16.58
N MET A 52 12.58 12.33 -15.68
CA MET A 52 13.67 11.37 -15.87
C MET A 52 13.37 10.39 -17.01
N HIS A 53 12.16 9.86 -17.07
CA HIS A 53 11.71 9.01 -18.18
C HIS A 53 11.82 9.73 -19.53
N LYS A 54 11.35 10.97 -19.61
CA LYS A 54 11.45 11.77 -20.85
C LYS A 54 12.90 11.98 -21.27
N ARG A 55 13.84 12.13 -20.32
CA ARG A 55 15.25 12.45 -20.59
C ARG A 55 16.10 11.23 -20.91
N TYR A 56 15.86 10.11 -20.22
CA TYR A 56 16.74 8.93 -20.23
C TYR A 56 16.09 7.70 -20.87
N GLY A 57 14.82 7.76 -21.22
CA GLY A 57 14.09 6.65 -21.82
C GLY A 57 13.48 5.68 -20.80
N ASP A 58 13.18 4.46 -21.27
CA ASP A 58 12.39 3.48 -20.54
C ASP A 58 13.12 2.81 -19.37
N VAL A 59 14.45 2.93 -19.31
CA VAL A 59 15.26 2.39 -18.21
C VAL A 59 16.25 3.46 -17.74
N PHE A 60 16.16 3.85 -16.49
CA PHE A 60 17.04 4.87 -15.93
C PHE A 60 17.33 4.64 -14.44
N THR A 61 18.45 5.19 -13.98
CA THR A 61 18.92 5.04 -12.60
C THR A 61 18.70 6.33 -11.81
N VAL A 62 18.13 6.20 -10.62
CA VAL A 62 18.05 7.27 -9.59
C VAL A 62 18.92 6.85 -8.41
N ARG A 63 19.78 7.75 -7.93
CA ARG A 63 20.64 7.50 -6.76
C ARG A 63 20.05 8.14 -5.54
N VAL A 64 19.78 7.32 -4.51
CA VAL A 64 19.11 7.77 -3.28
C VAL A 64 19.97 7.54 -2.04
N MET A 65 19.65 8.26 -0.97
CA MET A 65 20.26 8.01 0.35
C MET A 65 19.79 6.67 0.93
N PRO A 66 20.64 5.95 1.68
CA PRO A 66 22.03 6.27 2.03
C PRO A 66 22.98 6.20 0.83
N LYS A 67 24.18 6.76 0.97
CA LYS A 67 25.16 6.91 -0.12
C LYS A 67 25.29 5.66 -0.98
N GLY A 68 25.17 5.83 -2.30
CA GLY A 68 25.39 4.80 -3.30
C GLY A 68 24.19 3.89 -3.59
N SER A 69 23.09 3.98 -2.86
CA SER A 69 21.89 3.22 -3.20
C SER A 69 21.36 3.63 -4.56
N ALA A 70 21.52 2.76 -5.55
CA ALA A 70 20.99 2.97 -6.89
C ALA A 70 19.65 2.24 -7.01
N LEU A 71 18.65 2.95 -7.56
CA LEU A 71 17.36 2.40 -7.94
C LEU A 71 17.21 2.53 -9.46
N VAL A 72 17.19 1.40 -10.15
CA VAL A 72 16.95 1.33 -11.59
C VAL A 72 15.47 1.17 -11.84
N LEU A 73 14.85 2.14 -12.49
CA LEU A 73 13.42 2.14 -12.81
C LEU A 73 13.20 1.67 -14.24
N PHE A 74 12.26 0.76 -14.39
CA PHE A 74 11.78 0.20 -15.64
C PHE A 74 10.34 0.66 -15.89
N THR A 75 10.01 1.03 -17.11
CA THR A 75 8.71 1.65 -17.41
C THR A 75 7.85 0.86 -18.39
N ARG A 76 8.41 -0.16 -19.07
CA ARG A 76 7.68 -0.97 -20.05
C ARG A 76 6.99 -2.16 -19.41
N PRO A 77 5.81 -2.58 -19.92
CA PRO A 77 5.11 -3.77 -19.43
C PRO A 77 5.92 -5.06 -19.54
N GLU A 78 6.75 -5.18 -20.60
CA GLU A 78 7.61 -6.35 -20.81
C GLU A 78 8.65 -6.46 -19.70
N HIS A 79 9.29 -5.36 -19.32
CA HIS A 79 10.24 -5.35 -18.20
C HIS A 79 9.54 -5.67 -16.87
N ALA A 80 8.33 -5.14 -16.64
CA ALA A 80 7.55 -5.46 -15.46
C ALA A 80 7.24 -6.97 -15.39
N LYS A 81 6.90 -7.58 -16.54
CA LYS A 81 6.69 -9.04 -16.65
C LYS A 81 7.94 -9.83 -16.26
N GLU A 82 9.12 -9.48 -16.81
CA GLU A 82 10.40 -10.12 -16.50
C GLU A 82 10.72 -10.01 -15.00
N ILE A 83 10.58 -8.81 -14.41
CA ILE A 83 10.86 -8.57 -12.98
C ILE A 83 9.91 -9.37 -12.08
N PHE A 84 8.62 -9.46 -12.44
CA PHE A 84 7.64 -10.17 -11.63
C PHE A 84 7.70 -11.69 -11.77
N ALA A 85 8.17 -12.17 -12.91
CA ALA A 85 8.39 -13.59 -13.18
C ALA A 85 9.78 -14.09 -12.71
N GLY A 86 10.66 -13.17 -12.27
CA GLY A 86 12.00 -13.50 -11.84
C GLY A 86 12.03 -14.44 -10.63
N ASP A 87 13.11 -15.21 -10.52
CA ASP A 87 13.36 -16.16 -9.42
C ASP A 87 13.32 -15.42 -8.06
N PRO A 88 12.45 -15.82 -7.12
CA PRO A 88 12.37 -15.22 -5.78
C PRO A 88 13.69 -15.26 -5.00
N GLU A 89 14.59 -16.22 -5.30
CA GLU A 89 15.92 -16.31 -4.68
C GLU A 89 16.92 -15.29 -5.26
N VAL A 90 16.57 -14.66 -6.38
CA VAL A 90 17.37 -13.62 -7.03
C VAL A 90 16.76 -12.23 -6.83
N PHE A 91 15.44 -12.11 -6.92
CA PHE A 91 14.71 -10.84 -6.85
C PHE A 91 14.08 -10.63 -5.46
N HIS A 92 14.90 -10.24 -4.47
CA HIS A 92 14.46 -10.06 -3.09
C HIS A 92 13.63 -8.79 -2.91
N ALA A 93 12.35 -8.94 -2.57
CA ALA A 93 11.48 -7.81 -2.27
C ALA A 93 11.64 -7.32 -0.83
N GLY A 94 11.87 -8.22 0.10
CA GLY A 94 12.08 -7.88 1.52
C GLY A 94 13.27 -6.96 1.70
N LYS A 95 14.42 -7.29 1.08
CA LYS A 95 15.58 -6.40 1.07
C LYS A 95 15.31 -5.06 0.38
N GLY A 96 14.50 -5.06 -0.70
CA GLY A 96 14.06 -3.83 -1.36
C GLY A 96 13.18 -2.94 -0.48
N ASN A 97 12.44 -3.53 0.46
CA ASN A 97 11.54 -2.86 1.39
C ASN A 97 12.16 -2.58 2.78
N ALA A 98 13.46 -2.80 2.97
CA ALA A 98 14.14 -2.72 4.27
C ALA A 98 13.90 -1.40 5.03
N ILE A 99 13.61 -0.30 4.33
CA ILE A 99 13.24 0.98 4.92
C ILE A 99 11.99 0.92 5.82
N LEU A 100 11.12 -0.07 5.63
CA LEU A 100 9.90 -0.26 6.42
C LEU A 100 10.14 -1.10 7.69
N GLY A 101 11.32 -1.71 7.82
CA GLY A 101 11.68 -2.60 8.92
C GLY A 101 11.39 -2.02 10.31
N PRO A 102 11.80 -0.77 10.58
CA PRO A 102 11.57 -0.14 11.86
C PRO A 102 10.12 -0.12 12.34
N ILE A 103 9.18 -0.09 11.41
CA ILE A 103 7.75 0.03 11.72
C ILE A 103 7.06 -1.33 11.72
N MET A 104 7.34 -2.14 10.70
CA MET A 104 6.60 -3.39 10.46
C MET A 104 7.14 -4.59 11.23
N GLY A 105 8.41 -4.57 11.61
CA GLY A 105 9.10 -5.71 12.23
C GLY A 105 9.71 -6.67 11.21
N GLU A 106 10.69 -7.46 11.65
CA GLU A 106 11.50 -8.32 10.77
C GLU A 106 10.71 -9.49 10.14
N HIS A 107 9.65 -9.94 10.83
CA HIS A 107 8.80 -11.04 10.36
C HIS A 107 7.67 -10.58 9.43
N SER A 108 7.56 -9.28 9.12
CA SER A 108 6.58 -8.76 8.19
C SER A 108 6.64 -9.45 6.83
N LEU A 109 5.49 -9.84 6.28
CA LEU A 109 5.37 -10.41 4.93
C LEU A 109 6.06 -9.53 3.85
N LEU A 110 6.12 -8.22 4.06
CA LEU A 110 6.77 -7.27 3.14
C LEU A 110 8.29 -7.31 3.23
N LEU A 111 8.85 -7.77 4.35
CA LEU A 111 10.30 -7.75 4.64
C LEU A 111 10.96 -9.12 4.54
N GLN A 112 10.18 -10.19 4.59
CA GLN A 112 10.67 -11.55 4.38
C GLN A 112 10.93 -11.83 2.91
N ASP A 113 11.90 -12.69 2.63
CA ASP A 113 12.22 -13.21 1.30
C ASP A 113 12.22 -14.75 1.30
N SER A 114 12.36 -15.36 0.15
CA SER A 114 12.57 -16.80 -0.04
C SER A 114 11.57 -17.69 0.71
N SER A 115 12.05 -18.67 1.44
CA SER A 115 11.21 -19.66 2.17
C SER A 115 10.37 -19.02 3.28
N GLU A 116 10.90 -18.02 3.99
CA GLU A 116 10.18 -17.31 5.06
C GLU A 116 8.95 -16.58 4.51
N HIS A 117 9.13 -15.83 3.43
CA HIS A 117 8.01 -15.19 2.74
C HIS A 117 6.98 -16.22 2.24
N LYS A 118 7.43 -17.33 1.64
CA LYS A 118 6.54 -18.38 1.15
C LYS A 118 5.71 -18.98 2.28
N ARG A 119 6.34 -19.26 3.45
CA ARG A 119 5.66 -19.76 4.65
C ARG A 119 4.61 -18.74 5.16
N ALA A 120 5.02 -17.52 5.43
CA ALA A 120 4.12 -16.49 5.94
C ALA A 120 2.93 -16.23 4.97
N ARG A 121 3.22 -16.16 3.66
CA ARG A 121 2.18 -15.98 2.66
C ARG A 121 1.20 -17.15 2.61
N LYS A 122 1.67 -18.39 2.71
CA LYS A 122 0.82 -19.59 2.76
C LYS A 122 -0.16 -19.53 3.93
N LEU A 123 0.30 -19.07 5.10
CA LEU A 123 -0.52 -18.94 6.31
C LEU A 123 -1.57 -17.83 6.22
N LEU A 124 -1.21 -16.71 5.59
CA LEU A 124 -2.10 -15.55 5.45
C LEU A 124 -3.13 -15.71 4.33
N MET A 125 -2.80 -16.40 3.22
CA MET A 125 -3.66 -16.52 2.02
C MET A 125 -5.09 -17.00 2.31
N PRO A 126 -5.35 -17.98 3.21
CA PRO A 126 -6.71 -18.43 3.49
C PRO A 126 -7.66 -17.34 3.98
N ALA A 127 -7.13 -16.29 4.65
CA ALA A 127 -7.91 -15.16 5.12
C ALA A 127 -8.29 -14.17 3.99
N PHE A 128 -7.69 -14.30 2.80
CA PHE A 128 -7.91 -13.42 1.64
C PHE A 128 -8.41 -14.18 0.41
N ASN A 129 -8.84 -15.44 0.56
CA ASN A 129 -9.45 -16.20 -0.52
C ASN A 129 -10.92 -15.81 -0.75
N GLY A 130 -11.51 -16.24 -1.88
CA GLY A 130 -12.87 -15.85 -2.24
C GLY A 130 -13.95 -16.23 -1.21
N ALA A 131 -13.79 -17.34 -0.47
CA ALA A 131 -14.72 -17.73 0.59
C ALA A 131 -14.65 -16.78 1.79
N ALA A 132 -13.44 -16.40 2.22
CA ALA A 132 -13.25 -15.43 3.29
C ALA A 132 -13.78 -14.05 2.89
N LEU A 133 -13.50 -13.60 1.65
CA LEU A 133 -13.98 -12.31 1.16
C LEU A 133 -15.51 -12.21 1.18
N ARG A 134 -16.21 -13.27 0.76
CA ARG A 134 -17.70 -13.31 0.87
C ARG A 134 -18.17 -13.19 2.31
N GLY A 135 -17.45 -13.78 3.27
CA GLY A 135 -17.75 -13.64 4.69
C GLY A 135 -17.59 -12.22 5.25
N TYR A 136 -16.72 -11.41 4.65
CA TYR A 136 -16.49 -10.03 5.08
C TYR A 136 -17.44 -9.00 4.46
N GLN A 137 -18.11 -9.32 3.36
CA GLN A 137 -18.96 -8.37 2.61
C GLN A 137 -20.02 -7.72 3.49
N SER A 138 -20.72 -8.49 4.36
CA SER A 138 -21.77 -7.96 5.24
C SER A 138 -21.22 -6.97 6.26
N VAL A 139 -20.04 -7.24 6.82
CA VAL A 139 -19.36 -6.35 7.77
C VAL A 139 -18.96 -5.05 7.07
N VAL A 140 -18.35 -5.16 5.89
CA VAL A 140 -17.93 -3.99 5.11
C VAL A 140 -19.13 -3.14 4.70
N GLY A 141 -20.20 -3.74 4.17
CA GLY A 141 -21.41 -3.02 3.76
C GLY A 141 -22.07 -2.28 4.94
N ARG A 142 -22.19 -2.93 6.11
CA ARG A 142 -22.74 -2.29 7.29
C ARG A 142 -21.88 -1.10 7.77
N LEU A 143 -20.56 -1.26 7.83
CA LEU A 143 -19.66 -0.18 8.23
C LEU A 143 -19.66 0.97 7.23
N ALA A 144 -19.76 0.67 5.93
CA ALA A 144 -19.91 1.68 4.89
C ALA A 144 -21.22 2.46 5.06
N ALA A 145 -22.35 1.78 5.31
CA ALA A 145 -23.63 2.42 5.58
C ALA A 145 -23.56 3.34 6.82
N GLU A 146 -23.03 2.84 7.94
CA GLU A 146 -22.85 3.60 9.18
C GLU A 146 -21.98 4.84 8.99
N GLU A 147 -20.95 4.75 8.15
CA GLU A 147 -20.09 5.90 7.83
C GLU A 147 -20.79 6.92 6.96
N VAL A 148 -21.48 6.46 5.91
CA VAL A 148 -22.17 7.33 4.95
C VAL A 148 -23.37 8.05 5.59
N ASP A 149 -24.06 7.43 6.54
CA ASP A 149 -25.16 8.04 7.31
C ASP A 149 -24.71 9.24 8.16
N ARG A 150 -23.41 9.38 8.44
CA ARG A 150 -22.84 10.53 9.17
C ARG A 150 -22.53 11.73 8.29
N TRP A 151 -22.71 11.59 6.96
CA TRP A 151 -22.39 12.68 6.04
C TRP A 151 -23.53 13.70 5.98
N THR A 152 -23.16 14.97 5.92
CA THR A 152 -24.15 16.07 5.85
C THR A 152 -24.22 16.58 4.43
N PRO A 153 -25.37 16.42 3.73
CA PRO A 153 -25.56 16.95 2.38
C PRO A 153 -25.31 18.46 2.30
N GLY A 154 -24.71 18.91 1.19
CA GLY A 154 -24.40 20.32 0.94
C GLY A 154 -23.14 20.85 1.63
N VAL A 155 -22.55 20.10 2.58
CA VAL A 155 -21.36 20.51 3.32
C VAL A 155 -20.11 19.91 2.68
N PRO A 156 -19.13 20.71 2.21
CA PRO A 156 -17.87 20.19 1.69
C PRO A 156 -17.03 19.50 2.77
N PHE A 157 -16.49 18.32 2.47
CA PHE A 157 -15.58 17.61 3.35
C PHE A 157 -14.46 16.92 2.57
N ARG A 158 -13.43 16.47 3.29
CA ARG A 158 -12.31 15.72 2.73
C ARG A 158 -12.67 14.24 2.73
N SER A 159 -12.94 13.68 1.55
CA SER A 159 -13.32 12.27 1.43
C SER A 159 -12.20 11.32 1.90
N LEU A 160 -10.93 11.66 1.71
CA LEU A 160 -9.81 10.87 2.20
C LEU A 160 -9.85 10.64 3.72
N ASP A 161 -10.24 11.67 4.50
CA ASP A 161 -10.29 11.54 5.97
C ASP A 161 -11.41 10.58 6.38
N ARG A 162 -12.57 10.65 5.69
CA ARG A 162 -13.71 9.75 5.92
C ARG A 162 -13.39 8.32 5.50
N MET A 163 -12.77 8.15 4.32
CA MET A 163 -12.36 6.83 3.83
C MET A 163 -11.29 6.20 4.72
N ASN A 164 -10.32 6.98 5.24
CA ASN A 164 -9.34 6.48 6.21
C ASN A 164 -10.01 5.99 7.50
N ALA A 165 -10.99 6.72 8.02
CA ALA A 165 -11.73 6.30 9.20
C ALA A 165 -12.49 4.99 8.97
N LEU A 166 -13.19 4.88 7.82
CA LEU A 166 -13.95 3.68 7.45
C LEU A 166 -13.04 2.46 7.25
N THR A 167 -12.01 2.58 6.42
CA THR A 167 -11.14 1.44 6.10
C THR A 167 -10.31 0.99 7.30
N LEU A 168 -9.96 1.91 8.22
CA LEU A 168 -9.37 1.53 9.51
C LEU A 168 -10.34 0.69 10.35
N GLU A 169 -11.59 1.09 10.42
CA GLU A 169 -12.63 0.35 11.15
C GLU A 169 -12.84 -1.05 10.54
N VAL A 170 -12.89 -1.12 9.21
CA VAL A 170 -13.01 -2.40 8.48
C VAL A 170 -11.84 -3.32 8.81
N ILE A 171 -10.59 -2.81 8.71
CA ILE A 171 -9.41 -3.65 8.94
C ILE A 171 -9.31 -4.10 10.41
N LEU A 172 -9.68 -3.26 11.37
CA LEU A 172 -9.71 -3.62 12.78
C LEU A 172 -10.72 -4.74 13.07
N ARG A 173 -11.89 -4.71 12.43
CA ARG A 173 -12.91 -5.76 12.61
C ARG A 173 -12.58 -7.04 11.86
N VAL A 174 -12.04 -6.93 10.63
CA VAL A 174 -11.72 -8.10 9.80
C VAL A 174 -10.45 -8.80 10.28
N VAL A 175 -9.40 -8.04 10.61
CA VAL A 175 -8.10 -8.62 11.01
C VAL A 175 -8.11 -9.06 12.47
N PHE A 176 -8.60 -8.21 13.37
CA PHE A 176 -8.56 -8.48 14.80
C PHE A 176 -9.87 -9.00 15.37
N GLY A 177 -10.98 -8.89 14.63
CA GLY A 177 -12.30 -9.25 15.16
C GLY A 177 -12.71 -8.40 16.37
N VAL A 178 -12.13 -7.20 16.54
CA VAL A 178 -12.42 -6.33 17.67
C VAL A 178 -13.74 -5.62 17.42
N THR A 179 -14.67 -5.78 18.35
CA THR A 179 -15.98 -5.10 18.33
C THR A 179 -16.17 -4.17 19.53
N ASP A 180 -15.30 -4.26 20.53
CA ASP A 180 -15.33 -3.41 21.72
C ASP A 180 -14.85 -2.00 21.43
N GLU A 181 -15.70 -1.00 21.64
CA GLU A 181 -15.40 0.42 21.34
C GLU A 181 -14.26 0.97 22.20
N GLY A 182 -14.07 0.49 23.43
CA GLY A 182 -12.96 0.92 24.28
C GLY A 182 -11.62 0.49 23.73
N ARG A 183 -11.54 -0.70 23.13
CA ARG A 183 -10.33 -1.19 22.44
C ARG A 183 -10.10 -0.44 21.15
N LEU A 184 -11.12 -0.27 20.33
CA LEU A 184 -11.05 0.49 19.09
C LEU A 184 -10.59 1.93 19.36
N ALA A 185 -11.12 2.59 20.40
CA ALA A 185 -10.70 3.94 20.80
C ALA A 185 -9.20 4.03 21.19
N ARG A 186 -8.63 2.95 21.74
CA ARG A 186 -7.18 2.87 22.03
C ARG A 186 -6.34 2.60 20.80
N LEU A 187 -6.78 1.73 19.89
CA LEU A 187 -6.04 1.33 18.70
C LEU A 187 -5.98 2.42 17.63
N ARG A 188 -7.11 3.08 17.33
CA ARG A 188 -7.22 4.09 16.27
C ARG A 188 -6.11 5.17 16.33
N PRO A 189 -5.85 5.85 17.46
CA PRO A 189 -4.80 6.88 17.50
C PRO A 189 -3.38 6.33 17.37
N LEU A 190 -3.11 5.11 17.86
CA LEU A 190 -1.80 4.47 17.73
C LEU A 190 -1.49 4.13 16.28
N VAL A 191 -2.47 3.56 15.57
CA VAL A 191 -2.34 3.22 14.15
C VAL A 191 -2.16 4.47 13.30
N ASN A 192 -3.00 5.49 13.49
CA ASN A 192 -2.91 6.75 12.74
C ASN A 192 -1.52 7.40 12.90
N ARG A 193 -0.96 7.42 14.11
CA ARG A 193 0.40 7.94 14.34
C ARG A 193 1.48 7.09 13.67
N THR A 194 1.28 5.78 13.57
CA THR A 194 2.23 4.89 12.89
C THR A 194 2.23 5.11 11.38
N VAL A 195 1.08 5.40 10.80
CA VAL A 195 0.97 5.74 9.36
C VAL A 195 1.54 7.12 9.06
N ASP A 196 1.41 8.07 9.98
CA ASP A 196 1.86 9.46 9.77
C ASP A 196 3.37 9.70 10.00
N VAL A 197 4.16 8.64 10.12
CA VAL A 197 5.61 8.74 10.27
C VAL A 197 6.24 9.46 9.07
N SER A 198 6.96 10.53 9.33
CA SER A 198 7.57 11.32 8.26
C SER A 198 8.75 10.59 7.60
N PRO A 199 9.04 10.84 6.30
CA PRO A 199 10.21 10.28 5.63
C PRO A 199 11.54 10.62 6.32
N ALA A 200 11.62 11.78 6.98
CA ALA A 200 12.79 12.16 7.74
C ALA A 200 13.03 11.25 8.95
N VAL A 201 11.96 10.83 9.62
CA VAL A 201 12.04 9.84 10.72
C VAL A 201 12.55 8.50 10.19
N LEU A 202 12.03 8.03 9.06
CA LEU A 202 12.49 6.77 8.44
C LEU A 202 13.98 6.82 8.07
N LEU A 203 14.43 7.91 7.44
CA LEU A 203 15.84 8.09 7.08
C LEU A 203 16.75 8.18 8.31
N GLY A 204 16.29 8.84 9.37
CA GLY A 204 17.04 8.97 10.62
C GLY A 204 17.07 7.72 11.48
N TRP A 205 16.26 6.71 11.14
CA TRP A 205 16.20 5.47 11.91
C TRP A 205 17.51 4.67 11.93
N GLY A 206 18.31 4.80 10.88
CA GLY A 206 19.66 4.25 10.82
C GLY A 206 20.66 4.84 11.84
N TYR A 207 20.22 5.83 12.62
CA TYR A 207 21.03 6.49 13.67
C TYR A 207 20.39 6.26 15.05
N PRO A 208 20.74 5.19 15.79
CA PRO A 208 20.05 4.79 17.02
C PRO A 208 19.99 5.88 18.10
N PHE A 209 20.99 6.80 18.14
CA PHE A 209 20.99 7.90 19.12
C PHE A 209 19.81 8.86 18.93
N LEU A 210 19.30 9.03 17.69
CA LEU A 210 18.16 9.90 17.41
C LEU A 210 16.86 9.38 18.06
N GLN A 211 16.75 8.07 18.25
CA GLN A 211 15.57 7.42 18.85
C GLN A 211 15.30 7.89 20.29
N ARG A 212 16.25 8.58 20.91
CA ARG A 212 16.12 9.18 22.25
C ARG A 212 15.51 10.58 22.24
N PHE A 213 15.32 11.19 21.07
CA PHE A 213 14.94 12.60 20.95
C PHE A 213 13.81 12.84 19.94
N GLY A 214 13.04 13.92 20.18
CA GLY A 214 12.08 14.49 19.24
C GLY A 214 11.11 13.49 18.57
N PRO A 215 10.91 13.61 17.25
CA PRO A 215 9.95 12.79 16.55
C PRO A 215 10.33 11.29 16.49
N TRP A 216 11.62 10.96 16.57
CA TRP A 216 12.08 9.57 16.64
C TRP A 216 11.66 8.91 17.95
N LYS A 217 11.87 9.60 19.09
CA LYS A 217 11.40 9.12 20.40
C LYS A 217 9.89 8.96 20.42
N ALA A 218 9.15 9.92 19.90
CA ALA A 218 7.70 9.84 19.83
C ALA A 218 7.22 8.63 19.00
N THR A 219 7.93 8.30 17.92
CA THR A 219 7.63 7.10 17.10
C THR A 219 7.94 5.82 17.87
N VAL A 220 9.08 5.73 18.55
CA VAL A 220 9.43 4.57 19.40
C VAL A 220 8.40 4.37 20.51
N ASP A 221 8.01 5.44 21.21
CA ASP A 221 7.03 5.38 22.29
C ASP A 221 5.64 4.94 21.76
N ASN A 222 5.26 5.41 20.57
CA ASN A 222 4.02 4.98 19.92
C ASN A 222 4.04 3.51 19.54
N GLN A 223 5.16 3.02 18.98
CA GLN A 223 5.32 1.61 18.64
C GLN A 223 5.25 0.71 19.87
N ARG A 224 5.93 1.09 20.96
CA ARG A 224 5.86 0.35 22.22
C ARG A 224 4.42 0.18 22.71
N ARG A 225 3.64 1.27 22.70
CA ARG A 225 2.23 1.23 23.08
C ARG A 225 1.38 0.38 22.14
N LEU A 226 1.66 0.45 20.86
CA LEU A 226 0.99 -0.40 19.87
C LEU A 226 1.32 -1.87 20.12
N ASP A 227 2.59 -2.20 20.40
CA ASP A 227 3.04 -3.57 20.70
C ASP A 227 2.37 -4.12 21.96
N GLU A 228 2.27 -3.31 23.03
CA GLU A 228 1.57 -3.68 24.26
C GLU A 228 0.11 -4.09 23.98
N VAL A 229 -0.60 -3.30 23.15
CA VAL A 229 -1.98 -3.61 22.77
C VAL A 229 -2.05 -4.85 21.88
N MET A 230 -1.12 -5.01 20.92
CA MET A 230 -1.09 -6.18 20.03
C MET A 230 -0.84 -7.48 20.79
N TYR A 231 0.16 -7.50 21.67
CA TYR A 231 0.45 -8.70 22.47
C TYR A 231 -0.67 -9.04 23.46
N ALA A 232 -1.32 -8.04 24.05
CA ALA A 232 -2.48 -8.25 24.90
C ALA A 232 -3.64 -8.88 24.11
N GLU A 233 -3.92 -8.40 22.89
CA GLU A 233 -4.96 -8.95 22.02
C GLU A 233 -4.65 -10.39 21.60
N ILE A 234 -3.40 -10.69 21.24
CA ILE A 234 -2.94 -12.05 20.89
C ILE A 234 -3.16 -13.00 22.08
N ALA A 235 -2.74 -12.62 23.30
CA ALA A 235 -2.84 -13.45 24.49
C ALA A 235 -4.31 -13.71 24.87
N GLU A 236 -5.14 -12.67 24.84
CA GLU A 236 -6.57 -12.79 25.17
C GLU A 236 -7.30 -13.67 24.15
N ARG A 237 -7.01 -13.44 22.83
CA ARG A 237 -7.62 -14.23 21.76
C ARG A 237 -7.24 -15.71 21.83
N ARG A 238 -5.98 -16.02 22.19
CA ARG A 238 -5.52 -17.40 22.37
C ARG A 238 -6.25 -18.11 23.49
N ALA A 239 -6.59 -17.39 24.56
CA ALA A 239 -7.35 -17.92 25.71
C ALA A 239 -8.88 -17.89 25.51
N ALA A 240 -9.37 -17.33 24.39
CA ALA A 240 -10.80 -17.18 24.16
C ALA A 240 -11.49 -18.54 23.94
N PRO A 241 -12.59 -18.85 24.66
CA PRO A 241 -13.28 -20.14 24.51
C PRO A 241 -13.94 -20.33 23.14
N ASP A 242 -14.25 -19.25 22.46
CA ASP A 242 -14.88 -19.20 21.13
C ASP A 242 -13.87 -19.07 19.97
N LEU A 243 -12.55 -19.27 20.21
CA LEU A 243 -11.50 -19.14 19.21
C LEU A 243 -11.79 -19.96 17.93
N ALA A 244 -12.34 -21.18 18.09
CA ALA A 244 -12.64 -22.06 16.96
C ALA A 244 -13.75 -21.52 16.04
N GLU A 245 -14.68 -20.72 16.56
CA GLU A 245 -15.85 -20.20 15.83
C GLU A 245 -15.56 -18.86 15.14
N ARG A 246 -14.52 -18.15 15.59
CA ARG A 246 -14.19 -16.83 15.07
C ARG A 246 -13.62 -16.89 13.65
N THR A 247 -13.97 -15.90 12.83
CA THR A 247 -13.64 -15.87 11.40
C THR A 247 -12.60 -14.81 11.02
N ASP A 248 -12.21 -13.96 11.96
CA ASP A 248 -11.17 -12.93 11.76
C ASP A 248 -9.79 -13.54 11.49
N VAL A 249 -8.89 -12.71 10.96
CA VAL A 249 -7.55 -13.16 10.54
C VAL A 249 -6.71 -13.65 11.72
N LEU A 250 -6.71 -12.92 12.84
CA LEU A 250 -5.96 -13.29 14.05
C LEU A 250 -6.39 -14.66 14.56
N SER A 251 -7.70 -14.89 14.69
CA SER A 251 -8.22 -16.19 15.14
C SER A 251 -7.87 -17.33 14.20
N ARG A 252 -7.86 -17.10 12.87
CA ARG A 252 -7.43 -18.09 11.88
C ARG A 252 -5.95 -18.45 12.02
N LEU A 253 -5.09 -17.45 12.25
CA LEU A 253 -3.66 -17.66 12.41
C LEU A 253 -3.33 -18.39 13.73
N LEU A 254 -4.05 -18.07 14.81
CA LEU A 254 -3.88 -18.72 16.12
C LEU A 254 -4.31 -20.20 16.14
N ARG A 255 -5.17 -20.63 15.23
CA ARG A 255 -5.58 -22.04 15.09
C ARG A 255 -4.58 -22.92 14.35
N VAL A 256 -3.53 -22.32 13.75
CA VAL A 256 -2.45 -23.09 13.15
C VAL A 256 -1.49 -23.50 14.27
N GLU A 257 -1.46 -24.80 14.58
CA GLU A 257 -0.67 -25.38 15.67
C GLU A 257 0.61 -26.05 15.17
N GLY A 258 1.51 -26.38 16.10
CA GLY A 258 2.76 -27.06 15.82
C GLY A 258 3.80 -26.18 15.14
N ASP A 259 4.74 -26.81 14.42
CA ASP A 259 5.88 -26.15 13.77
C ASP A 259 5.49 -25.19 12.64
N ASP A 260 4.28 -25.33 12.10
CA ASP A 260 3.72 -24.42 11.09
C ASP A 260 3.13 -23.15 11.73
N GLY A 261 2.82 -23.14 13.02
CA GLY A 261 2.26 -21.99 13.73
C GLY A 261 3.18 -20.78 13.74
N LEU A 262 2.59 -19.59 13.95
CA LEU A 262 3.34 -18.34 14.11
C LEU A 262 3.60 -18.07 15.59
N SER A 263 4.81 -17.67 15.92
CA SER A 263 5.14 -17.11 17.24
C SER A 263 4.39 -15.80 17.47
N ASP A 264 4.28 -15.36 18.73
CA ASP A 264 3.64 -14.07 19.06
C ASP A 264 4.34 -12.88 18.36
N ALA A 265 5.65 -12.99 18.17
CA ALA A 265 6.44 -12.00 17.45
C ALA A 265 6.08 -11.95 15.96
N GLU A 266 6.00 -13.12 15.32
CA GLU A 266 5.56 -13.20 13.93
C GLU A 266 4.11 -12.73 13.77
N LEU A 267 3.20 -13.15 14.65
CA LEU A 267 1.81 -12.68 14.65
C LEU A 267 1.73 -11.17 14.74
N ARG A 268 2.41 -10.56 15.72
CA ARG A 268 2.47 -9.10 15.87
C ARG A 268 2.92 -8.42 14.59
N ASP A 269 3.99 -8.88 13.96
CA ASP A 269 4.55 -8.26 12.76
C ASP A 269 3.60 -8.41 11.56
N GLN A 270 2.93 -9.57 11.41
CA GLN A 270 1.92 -9.75 10.38
C GLN A 270 0.69 -8.87 10.61
N LEU A 271 0.19 -8.78 11.84
CA LEU A 271 -0.96 -7.95 12.19
C LEU A 271 -0.69 -6.46 11.92
N VAL A 272 0.48 -5.95 12.33
CA VAL A 272 0.89 -4.57 12.03
C VAL A 272 1.03 -4.36 10.52
N THR A 273 1.57 -5.33 9.80
CA THR A 273 1.69 -5.28 8.33
C THR A 273 0.32 -5.15 7.66
N LEU A 274 -0.64 -6.00 8.03
CA LEU A 274 -2.00 -5.97 7.48
C LEU A 274 -2.71 -4.67 7.82
N LEU A 275 -2.54 -4.19 9.04
CA LEU A 275 -3.15 -2.95 9.53
C LEU A 275 -2.66 -1.74 8.73
N LEU A 276 -1.34 -1.60 8.55
CA LEU A 276 -0.76 -0.45 7.86
C LEU A 276 -0.98 -0.51 6.34
N ALA A 277 -0.88 -1.72 5.75
CA ALA A 277 -1.04 -1.88 4.31
C ALA A 277 -2.50 -1.81 3.87
N GLY A 278 -3.45 -2.22 4.74
CA GLY A 278 -4.84 -2.43 4.34
C GLY A 278 -5.70 -1.18 4.34
N HIS A 279 -5.50 -0.22 5.27
CA HIS A 279 -6.45 0.88 5.37
C HIS A 279 -6.10 2.08 4.49
N GLU A 280 -4.90 2.65 4.55
CA GLU A 280 -4.56 3.88 3.84
C GLU A 280 -4.63 3.71 2.31
N THR A 281 -4.26 2.53 1.80
CA THR A 281 -4.21 2.29 0.36
C THR A 281 -5.60 2.25 -0.27
N THR A 282 -6.53 1.51 0.33
CA THR A 282 -7.92 1.43 -0.12
C THR A 282 -8.64 2.75 0.06
N ALA A 283 -8.44 3.44 1.20
CA ALA A 283 -8.99 4.77 1.45
C ALA A 283 -8.58 5.79 0.38
N THR A 284 -7.31 5.76 -0.02
CA THR A 284 -6.78 6.65 -1.06
C THR A 284 -7.40 6.35 -2.43
N ALA A 285 -7.53 5.07 -2.79
CA ALA A 285 -8.17 4.68 -4.04
C ALA A 285 -9.65 5.11 -4.09
N LEU A 286 -10.39 4.91 -2.99
CA LEU A 286 -11.78 5.37 -2.84
C LEU A 286 -11.91 6.88 -2.93
N ALA A 287 -11.05 7.63 -2.24
CA ALA A 287 -11.06 9.08 -2.27
C ALA A 287 -10.84 9.63 -3.69
N TRP A 288 -9.92 9.03 -4.45
CA TRP A 288 -9.72 9.37 -5.86
C TRP A 288 -10.91 8.97 -6.73
N SER A 289 -11.53 7.82 -6.49
CA SER A 289 -12.71 7.38 -7.23
C SER A 289 -13.88 8.38 -7.07
N LEU A 290 -14.15 8.81 -5.84
CA LEU A 290 -15.18 9.81 -5.54
C LEU A 290 -14.84 11.17 -6.17
N HIS A 291 -13.55 11.57 -6.14
CA HIS A 291 -13.08 12.80 -6.79
C HIS A 291 -13.29 12.77 -8.30
N GLU A 292 -12.90 11.68 -8.96
CA GLU A 292 -13.07 11.55 -10.42
C GLU A 292 -14.54 11.47 -10.82
N LEU A 293 -15.39 10.76 -10.07
CA LEU A 293 -16.83 10.77 -10.31
C LEU A 293 -17.43 12.19 -10.15
N GLY A 294 -16.97 12.95 -9.15
CA GLY A 294 -17.37 14.35 -8.98
C GLY A 294 -16.99 15.25 -10.15
N ARG A 295 -15.92 14.93 -10.89
CA ARG A 295 -15.44 15.67 -12.07
C ARG A 295 -16.15 15.29 -13.37
N HIS A 296 -16.72 14.08 -13.45
CA HIS A 296 -17.28 13.51 -14.68
C HIS A 296 -18.77 13.20 -14.51
N PRO A 297 -19.67 14.16 -14.74
CA PRO A 297 -21.13 14.03 -14.50
C PRO A 297 -21.75 12.80 -15.17
N ASP A 298 -21.39 12.51 -16.43
CA ASP A 298 -21.94 11.38 -17.17
C ASP A 298 -21.54 10.04 -16.57
N LEU A 299 -20.26 9.89 -16.21
CA LEU A 299 -19.75 8.67 -15.56
C LEU A 299 -20.34 8.51 -14.14
N ARG A 300 -20.55 9.61 -13.44
CA ARG A 300 -21.22 9.62 -12.14
C ARG A 300 -22.66 9.16 -12.24
N ALA A 301 -23.42 9.69 -13.20
CA ALA A 301 -24.80 9.25 -13.44
C ALA A 301 -24.87 7.75 -13.74
N ARG A 302 -23.96 7.25 -14.57
CA ARG A 302 -23.83 5.81 -14.86
C ARG A 302 -23.45 5.01 -13.63
N ALA A 303 -22.49 5.47 -12.81
CA ALA A 303 -22.10 4.79 -11.58
C ALA A 303 -23.23 4.73 -10.55
N ARG A 304 -24.07 5.77 -10.48
CA ARG A 304 -25.29 5.75 -9.65
C ARG A 304 -26.32 4.73 -10.15
N ALA A 305 -26.54 4.67 -11.46
CA ALA A 305 -27.40 3.65 -12.05
C ALA A 305 -26.88 2.23 -11.78
N ALA A 306 -25.57 2.01 -11.92
CA ALA A 306 -24.89 0.76 -11.59
C ALA A 306 -25.07 0.38 -10.11
N ALA A 307 -24.88 1.34 -9.19
CA ALA A 307 -25.10 1.13 -7.76
C ALA A 307 -26.55 0.73 -7.44
N ALA A 308 -27.52 1.36 -8.10
CA ALA A 308 -28.94 1.09 -7.90
C ALA A 308 -29.36 -0.29 -8.46
N SER A 309 -28.79 -0.72 -9.56
CA SER A 309 -29.09 -2.02 -10.22
C SER A 309 -28.26 -3.20 -9.67
N GLY A 310 -27.21 -2.94 -8.87
CA GLY A 310 -26.26 -3.95 -8.42
C GLY A 310 -25.23 -4.35 -9.48
N ASP A 311 -24.94 -3.50 -10.46
CA ASP A 311 -23.88 -3.69 -11.45
C ASP A 311 -22.50 -3.37 -10.81
N ASP A 312 -21.96 -4.37 -10.14
CA ASP A 312 -20.67 -4.27 -9.49
C ASP A 312 -19.51 -4.17 -10.48
N ASP A 313 -19.65 -4.68 -11.69
CA ASP A 313 -18.59 -4.66 -12.69
C ASP A 313 -18.25 -3.23 -13.10
N PHE A 314 -19.25 -2.35 -13.25
CA PHE A 314 -19.00 -0.95 -13.54
C PHE A 314 -18.38 -0.20 -12.35
N LEU A 315 -18.82 -0.48 -11.12
CA LEU A 315 -18.22 0.11 -9.92
C LEU A 315 -16.77 -0.34 -9.72
N GLU A 316 -16.46 -1.61 -10.01
CA GLU A 316 -15.10 -2.12 -9.98
C GLU A 316 -14.25 -1.48 -11.09
N ALA A 317 -14.80 -1.26 -12.28
CA ALA A 317 -14.13 -0.56 -13.37
C ALA A 317 -13.78 0.90 -13.00
N VAL A 318 -14.69 1.62 -12.32
CA VAL A 318 -14.44 2.95 -11.77
C VAL A 318 -13.26 2.93 -10.80
N LEU A 319 -13.24 1.98 -9.87
CA LEU A 319 -12.16 1.84 -8.88
C LEU A 319 -10.83 1.49 -9.55
N LYS A 320 -10.83 0.55 -10.50
CA LYS A 320 -9.63 0.15 -11.26
C LYS A 320 -9.05 1.31 -12.07
N GLU A 321 -9.88 2.09 -12.73
CA GLU A 321 -9.44 3.25 -13.51
C GLU A 321 -8.90 4.36 -12.61
N SER A 322 -9.50 4.56 -11.45
CA SER A 322 -8.97 5.46 -10.42
C SER A 322 -7.57 5.03 -9.97
N MET A 323 -7.35 3.74 -9.70
CA MET A 323 -6.03 3.19 -9.35
C MET A 323 -5.01 3.28 -10.50
N ARG A 324 -5.46 3.24 -11.76
CA ARG A 324 -4.58 3.45 -12.91
C ARG A 324 -4.14 4.90 -13.01
N LEU A 325 -5.10 5.83 -12.94
CA LEU A 325 -4.84 7.26 -13.13
C LEU A 325 -4.08 7.87 -11.94
N HIS A 326 -4.40 7.37 -10.74
CA HIS A 326 -3.82 7.81 -9.46
C HIS A 326 -3.20 6.64 -8.69
N PRO A 327 -2.09 6.04 -9.16
CA PRO A 327 -1.49 4.90 -8.48
C PRO A 327 -1.05 5.29 -7.07
N VAL A 328 -1.62 4.62 -6.08
CA VAL A 328 -1.32 4.84 -4.66
C VAL A 328 0.13 4.47 -4.36
N ILE A 329 0.58 3.32 -4.88
CA ILE A 329 1.98 2.90 -4.85
C ILE A 329 2.58 3.19 -6.22
N PRO A 330 3.54 4.13 -6.33
CA PRO A 330 4.07 4.58 -7.62
C PRO A 330 5.14 3.66 -8.21
N MET A 331 5.73 2.79 -7.40
CA MET A 331 6.75 1.81 -7.79
C MET A 331 6.88 0.70 -6.75
N VAL A 332 7.38 -0.45 -7.16
CA VAL A 332 7.83 -1.52 -6.27
C VAL A 332 9.30 -1.82 -6.49
N VAL A 333 9.98 -2.37 -5.50
CA VAL A 333 11.43 -2.55 -5.55
C VAL A 333 11.78 -4.03 -5.37
N ARG A 334 12.87 -4.44 -6.02
CA ARG A 334 13.56 -5.73 -5.83
C ARG A 334 15.05 -5.45 -5.67
N HIS A 335 15.65 -6.13 -4.72
CA HIS A 335 17.11 -6.16 -4.55
C HIS A 335 17.66 -7.38 -5.25
N LEU A 336 18.64 -7.21 -6.13
CA LEU A 336 19.22 -8.31 -6.90
C LEU A 336 20.30 -9.04 -6.09
N MET A 337 20.11 -10.34 -5.91
CA MET A 337 21.09 -11.19 -5.23
C MET A 337 22.18 -11.73 -6.16
N LYS A 338 21.91 -11.75 -7.46
CA LYS A 338 22.82 -12.19 -8.52
C LYS A 338 22.73 -11.21 -9.71
N PRO A 339 23.73 -11.16 -10.59
CA PRO A 339 23.61 -10.43 -11.84
C PRO A 339 22.46 -10.98 -12.69
N VAL A 340 21.74 -10.09 -13.36
CA VAL A 340 20.62 -10.43 -14.25
C VAL A 340 20.58 -9.51 -15.46
N THR A 341 20.01 -9.97 -16.56
CA THR A 341 19.70 -9.15 -17.74
C THR A 341 18.19 -8.97 -17.82
N ILE A 342 17.69 -7.73 -17.92
CA ILE A 342 16.27 -7.39 -18.04
C ILE A 342 16.09 -6.44 -19.22
N GLY A 343 15.26 -6.84 -20.20
CA GLY A 343 15.03 -6.02 -21.40
C GLY A 343 16.33 -5.68 -22.14
N GLY A 344 17.33 -6.59 -22.14
CA GLY A 344 18.65 -6.38 -22.74
C GLY A 344 19.59 -5.48 -21.92
N VAL A 345 19.24 -5.14 -20.68
CA VAL A 345 20.09 -4.34 -19.78
C VAL A 345 20.71 -5.25 -18.74
N ASP A 346 22.04 -5.31 -18.71
CA ASP A 346 22.80 -6.08 -17.71
C ASP A 346 22.86 -5.30 -16.39
N LEU A 347 22.52 -5.99 -15.30
CA LEU A 347 22.43 -5.43 -13.97
C LEU A 347 23.26 -6.27 -13.00
N PRO A 348 24.14 -5.66 -12.20
CA PRO A 348 24.96 -6.38 -11.25
C PRO A 348 24.16 -6.81 -10.02
N ALA A 349 24.68 -7.82 -9.31
CA ALA A 349 24.21 -8.15 -7.97
C ALA A 349 24.27 -6.92 -7.06
N GLY A 350 23.30 -6.83 -6.12
CA GLY A 350 23.19 -5.71 -5.20
C GLY A 350 22.45 -4.50 -5.75
N ALA A 351 22.12 -4.40 -7.03
CA ALA A 351 21.29 -3.33 -7.57
C ALA A 351 19.86 -3.42 -7.02
N ASN A 352 19.24 -2.26 -6.71
CA ASN A 352 17.80 -2.17 -6.51
C ASN A 352 17.15 -1.81 -7.83
N ILE A 353 16.13 -2.56 -8.20
CA ILE A 353 15.41 -2.39 -9.45
C ILE A 353 13.91 -2.38 -9.22
N GLY A 354 13.15 -1.85 -10.15
CA GLY A 354 11.70 -2.04 -10.08
C GLY A 354 10.92 -1.37 -11.19
N PRO A 355 9.71 -1.89 -11.48
CA PRO A 355 8.79 -1.22 -12.38
C PRO A 355 8.25 0.07 -11.76
N SER A 356 8.25 1.14 -12.56
CA SER A 356 7.58 2.38 -12.24
C SER A 356 6.10 2.28 -12.60
N ILE A 357 5.25 1.98 -11.62
CA ILE A 357 3.80 1.91 -11.81
C ILE A 357 3.27 3.24 -12.34
N LEU A 358 3.79 4.34 -11.78
CA LEU A 358 3.42 5.70 -12.19
C LEU A 358 3.58 5.94 -13.70
N ILE A 359 4.67 5.48 -14.28
CA ILE A 359 4.90 5.66 -15.73
C ILE A 359 4.17 4.58 -16.53
N SER A 360 4.24 3.31 -16.12
CA SER A 360 3.57 2.20 -16.82
C SER A 360 2.08 2.46 -17.03
N HIS A 361 1.40 2.99 -16.03
CA HIS A 361 -0.03 3.34 -16.10
C HIS A 361 -0.33 4.57 -16.97
N ALA A 362 0.65 5.43 -17.25
CA ALA A 362 0.50 6.65 -18.02
C ALA A 362 0.99 6.52 -19.47
N ARG A 363 1.41 5.32 -19.91
CA ARG A 363 1.94 5.09 -21.25
C ARG A 363 0.85 5.13 -22.32
N ALA A 364 1.08 5.91 -23.39
CA ALA A 364 0.16 6.01 -24.51
C ALA A 364 0.16 4.77 -25.44
N ASP A 365 1.28 4.00 -25.43
CA ASP A 365 1.38 2.73 -26.16
C ASP A 365 0.67 1.55 -25.43
N SER A 366 0.32 1.74 -24.16
CA SER A 366 -0.35 0.73 -23.34
C SER A 366 -1.81 1.08 -23.04
N HIS A 367 -2.15 2.35 -23.03
CA HIS A 367 -3.49 2.85 -22.69
C HIS A 367 -3.90 3.94 -23.66
N ARG A 368 -5.00 3.70 -24.39
CA ARG A 368 -5.62 4.74 -25.22
C ARG A 368 -6.07 5.90 -24.32
N ASP A 369 -5.76 7.14 -24.71
CA ASP A 369 -6.05 8.35 -23.92
C ASP A 369 -5.64 8.20 -22.43
N PRO A 370 -4.35 8.04 -22.12
CA PRO A 370 -3.89 7.62 -20.79
C PRO A 370 -4.19 8.64 -19.69
N ARG A 371 -4.52 9.88 -20.04
CA ARG A 371 -4.87 10.94 -19.08
C ARG A 371 -6.38 11.07 -18.83
N ALA A 372 -7.21 10.42 -19.67
CA ALA A 372 -8.64 10.43 -19.50
C ALA A 372 -9.07 9.39 -18.47
N PHE A 373 -10.07 9.73 -17.65
CA PHE A 373 -10.74 8.81 -16.73
C PHE A 373 -11.79 8.02 -17.51
N ARG A 374 -11.48 6.78 -17.88
CA ARG A 374 -12.32 5.92 -18.75
C ARG A 374 -12.46 4.53 -18.13
N PRO A 375 -13.44 4.33 -17.23
CA PRO A 375 -13.71 3.03 -16.61
C PRO A 375 -13.97 1.90 -17.63
N GLU A 376 -14.56 2.23 -18.79
CA GLU A 376 -14.93 1.30 -19.86
C GLU A 376 -13.76 0.44 -20.30
N ARG A 377 -12.51 0.93 -20.27
CA ARG A 377 -11.33 0.15 -20.65
C ARG A 377 -11.19 -1.17 -19.89
N PHE A 378 -11.77 -1.24 -18.69
CA PHE A 378 -11.77 -2.45 -17.87
C PHE A 378 -12.95 -3.38 -18.14
N LEU A 379 -13.93 -2.94 -18.91
CA LEU A 379 -15.08 -3.73 -19.37
C LEU A 379 -14.88 -4.25 -20.78
N ASP A 380 -14.25 -3.47 -21.64
CA ASP A 380 -14.10 -3.74 -23.07
C ASP A 380 -12.85 -4.59 -23.41
N GLY A 381 -12.09 -5.01 -22.40
CA GLY A 381 -10.88 -5.82 -22.60
C GLY A 381 -9.67 -5.06 -23.18
N GLU A 382 -9.70 -3.72 -23.17
CA GLU A 382 -8.59 -2.87 -23.68
C GLU A 382 -7.30 -3.00 -22.85
N VAL A 383 -7.39 -3.45 -21.58
CA VAL A 383 -6.25 -3.49 -20.65
C VAL A 383 -5.44 -4.76 -20.84
N ALA A 384 -4.29 -4.62 -21.49
CA ALA A 384 -3.37 -5.74 -21.72
C ALA A 384 -2.67 -6.19 -20.43
N THR A 385 -2.18 -7.44 -20.44
CA THR A 385 -1.44 -8.01 -19.31
C THR A 385 -0.21 -7.17 -18.97
N ASN A 386 0.04 -6.95 -17.65
CA ASN A 386 1.13 -6.14 -17.09
C ASN A 386 1.11 -4.64 -17.43
N THR A 387 0.05 -4.12 -18.05
CA THR A 387 -0.12 -2.68 -18.24
C THR A 387 -0.85 -2.02 -17.07
N TRP A 388 -1.61 -2.78 -16.29
CA TRP A 388 -2.29 -2.36 -15.06
C TRP A 388 -1.76 -3.19 -13.87
N ILE A 389 -0.89 -2.58 -13.08
CA ILE A 389 -0.13 -3.27 -12.03
C ILE A 389 -0.18 -2.56 -10.67
N PRO A 390 -1.34 -1.99 -10.21
CA PRO A 390 -1.39 -1.27 -8.94
C PRO A 390 -1.11 -2.18 -7.74
N PHE A 391 -1.33 -3.47 -7.89
CA PHE A 391 -1.08 -4.51 -6.89
C PHE A 391 0.26 -5.23 -7.07
N GLY A 392 1.15 -4.72 -7.95
CA GLY A 392 2.37 -5.42 -8.30
C GLY A 392 2.12 -6.72 -9.07
N GLY A 393 3.05 -7.68 -8.97
CA GLY A 393 2.95 -8.94 -9.72
C GLY A 393 3.82 -10.07 -9.15
N GLY A 394 3.69 -11.25 -9.78
CA GLY A 394 4.41 -12.47 -9.41
C GLY A 394 4.06 -12.96 -8.02
N VAL A 395 5.00 -13.67 -7.39
CA VAL A 395 4.83 -14.24 -6.05
C VAL A 395 4.63 -13.17 -4.96
N ARG A 396 4.95 -11.91 -5.29
CA ARG A 396 4.83 -10.74 -4.40
C ARG A 396 3.61 -9.88 -4.69
N ARG A 397 2.71 -10.34 -5.54
CA ARG A 397 1.44 -9.62 -5.79
C ARG A 397 0.71 -9.39 -4.47
N CYS A 398 0.12 -8.21 -4.31
CA CYS A 398 -0.62 -7.82 -3.11
C CYS A 398 -1.59 -8.93 -2.66
N ILE A 399 -1.47 -9.35 -1.40
CA ILE A 399 -2.33 -10.40 -0.84
C ILE A 399 -3.77 -9.91 -0.65
N GLY A 400 -3.95 -8.61 -0.35
CA GLY A 400 -5.24 -7.96 -0.16
C GLY A 400 -5.89 -7.42 -1.42
N ALA A 401 -5.40 -7.75 -2.64
CA ALA A 401 -5.93 -7.17 -3.87
C ALA A 401 -7.44 -7.41 -4.04
N GLY A 402 -7.89 -8.65 -3.83
CA GLY A 402 -9.33 -8.99 -3.89
C GLY A 402 -10.13 -8.32 -2.79
N PHE A 403 -9.56 -8.22 -1.58
CA PHE A 403 -10.20 -7.53 -0.46
C PHE A 403 -10.40 -6.03 -0.77
N SER A 404 -9.36 -5.35 -1.26
CA SER A 404 -9.43 -3.93 -1.61
C SER A 404 -10.46 -3.64 -2.71
N LEU A 405 -10.59 -4.52 -3.72
CA LEU A 405 -11.61 -4.37 -4.77
C LEU A 405 -13.02 -4.61 -4.21
N MET A 406 -13.23 -5.66 -3.45
CA MET A 406 -14.52 -5.98 -2.81
C MET A 406 -14.95 -4.84 -1.87
N GLU A 407 -14.06 -4.38 -1.00
CA GLU A 407 -14.30 -3.26 -0.08
C GLU A 407 -14.63 -1.98 -0.85
N GLY A 408 -13.83 -1.68 -1.87
CA GLY A 408 -14.02 -0.48 -2.69
C GLY A 408 -15.35 -0.46 -3.41
N VAL A 409 -15.78 -1.57 -4.02
CA VAL A 409 -17.08 -1.70 -4.67
C VAL A 409 -18.23 -1.53 -3.66
N ALA A 410 -18.14 -2.20 -2.51
CA ALA A 410 -19.16 -2.10 -1.47
C ALA A 410 -19.34 -0.65 -0.98
N VAL A 411 -18.23 0.06 -0.74
CA VAL A 411 -18.27 1.47 -0.29
C VAL A 411 -18.82 2.39 -1.38
N LEU A 412 -18.36 2.24 -2.63
CA LEU A 412 -18.88 3.06 -3.75
C LEU A 412 -20.39 2.85 -3.93
N ARG A 413 -20.86 1.60 -3.81
CA ARG A 413 -22.29 1.29 -3.89
C ARG A 413 -23.08 2.03 -2.80
N GLU A 414 -22.66 1.92 -1.53
CA GLU A 414 -23.33 2.57 -0.42
C GLU A 414 -23.39 4.09 -0.56
N VAL A 415 -22.30 4.71 -1.01
CA VAL A 415 -22.27 6.17 -1.26
C VAL A 415 -23.21 6.56 -2.38
N LEU A 416 -23.12 5.88 -3.54
CA LEU A 416 -23.83 6.27 -4.77
C LEU A 416 -25.32 5.93 -4.75
N GLN A 417 -25.74 4.97 -3.94
CA GLN A 417 -27.17 4.71 -3.70
C GLN A 417 -27.85 5.83 -2.90
N ARG A 418 -27.11 6.48 -1.97
CA ARG A 418 -27.67 7.51 -1.09
C ARG A 418 -27.49 8.92 -1.63
N TYR A 419 -26.34 9.18 -2.27
CA TYR A 419 -25.94 10.55 -2.61
C TYR A 419 -25.50 10.68 -4.07
N ASP A 420 -25.68 11.87 -4.60
CA ASP A 420 -24.90 12.34 -5.74
C ASP A 420 -23.62 13.00 -5.22
N VAL A 421 -22.49 12.81 -5.93
CA VAL A 421 -21.17 13.29 -5.51
C VAL A 421 -20.70 14.38 -6.44
N THR A 422 -20.45 15.57 -5.91
CA THR A 422 -19.98 16.72 -6.69
C THR A 422 -18.69 17.29 -6.07
N LEU A 423 -18.01 18.18 -6.80
CA LEU A 423 -16.86 18.91 -6.27
C LEU A 423 -17.28 20.32 -5.85
N PRO A 424 -16.67 20.87 -4.78
CA PRO A 424 -16.79 22.29 -4.48
C PRO A 424 -16.28 23.13 -5.67
N ALA A 425 -16.87 24.27 -5.93
CA ALA A 425 -16.50 25.15 -7.04
C ALA A 425 -15.00 25.50 -7.01
N GLY A 426 -14.32 25.37 -8.16
CA GLY A 426 -12.91 25.71 -8.32
C GLY A 426 -11.92 24.74 -7.63
N VAL A 427 -12.38 23.63 -7.09
CA VAL A 427 -11.51 22.63 -6.43
C VAL A 427 -11.10 21.55 -7.40
N THR A 428 -9.79 21.45 -7.64
CA THR A 428 -9.16 20.31 -8.30
C THR A 428 -8.09 19.78 -7.36
N ASP A 429 -7.99 18.46 -7.21
CA ASP A 429 -6.95 17.84 -6.40
C ASP A 429 -5.84 17.26 -7.29
N TYR A 430 -4.66 17.10 -6.72
CA TYR A 430 -3.50 16.51 -7.38
C TYR A 430 -2.69 15.67 -6.39
N PRO A 431 -1.94 14.66 -6.88
CA PRO A 431 -1.23 13.76 -5.99
C PRO A 431 -0.07 14.45 -5.27
N ARG A 432 0.03 14.17 -3.97
CA ARG A 432 1.21 14.47 -3.16
C ARG A 432 1.78 13.18 -2.57
N VAL A 433 3.08 13.20 -2.30
CA VAL A 433 3.75 12.08 -1.61
C VAL A 433 3.43 12.12 -0.12
N ARG A 434 3.01 10.97 0.41
CA ARG A 434 2.90 10.69 1.84
C ARG A 434 3.63 9.36 2.10
N ASN A 435 4.82 9.43 2.69
CA ASN A 435 5.69 8.27 2.88
C ASN A 435 5.97 7.53 1.54
N ILE A 436 5.59 6.27 1.45
CA ILE A 436 5.71 5.46 0.23
C ILE A 436 4.51 5.61 -0.70
N THR A 437 3.40 6.19 -0.23
CA THR A 437 2.14 6.33 -0.95
C THR A 437 2.01 7.68 -1.67
N SER A 438 1.05 7.76 -2.56
CA SER A 438 0.61 8.99 -3.23
C SER A 438 -0.85 9.25 -2.90
N VAL A 439 -1.13 10.34 -2.21
CA VAL A 439 -2.47 10.70 -1.73
C VAL A 439 -2.95 12.02 -2.35
N PRO A 440 -4.26 12.31 -2.39
CA PRO A 440 -4.77 13.62 -2.79
C PRO A 440 -4.24 14.72 -1.85
N ARG A 441 -3.69 15.81 -2.41
CA ARG A 441 -3.05 16.87 -1.63
C ARG A 441 -4.01 17.57 -0.68
N HIS A 442 -5.23 17.84 -1.15
CA HIS A 442 -6.27 18.54 -0.39
C HIS A 442 -7.31 17.58 0.21
N GLY A 443 -7.03 16.25 0.13
CA GLY A 443 -7.87 15.20 0.68
C GLY A 443 -9.08 14.84 -0.18
N ALA A 444 -9.04 15.10 -1.51
CA ALA A 444 -10.13 14.83 -2.44
C ALA A 444 -11.46 15.40 -1.92
N ARG A 445 -11.54 16.72 -1.81
CA ARG A 445 -12.74 17.40 -1.28
C ARG A 445 -13.94 17.17 -2.19
N ILE A 446 -15.05 16.75 -1.60
CA ILE A 446 -16.32 16.51 -2.27
C ILE A 446 -17.47 17.18 -1.51
N VAL A 447 -18.61 17.30 -2.19
CA VAL A 447 -19.92 17.60 -1.62
C VAL A 447 -20.86 16.46 -2.01
N VAL A 448 -21.65 15.97 -1.08
CA VAL A 448 -22.74 15.04 -1.35
C VAL A 448 -24.07 15.80 -1.35
N VAL A 449 -24.96 15.46 -2.28
CA VAL A 449 -26.27 16.08 -2.46
C VAL A 449 -27.36 15.03 -2.61
#